data_308e700a8f8c0a63a412bf762ac5dfc2
#
_entry.id   308e700a8f8c0a63a412bf762ac5dfc2
#
_cell.length_a   1.000
_cell.length_b   1.000
_cell.length_c   1.000
_cell.angle_alpha   90.00
_cell.angle_beta   90.00
_cell.angle_gamma   90.00
#
_symmetry.space_group_name_H-M   'P 1'
#
loop_
_entity.id
_entity.type
_entity.pdbx_description
1 polymer ?
#
loop_
_entity_poly.entity_id
_entity_poly.type
_entity_poly.pdbx_seq_one_letter_code
_entity_poly.pdbx_strand_id
1 'polypeptide(L)'
;MERRRAHLPPPPQWEDEPQPDDTDGGWLIIYLDVMTLMLCLFVVLLAYSSYSTEEYKALTKTLSNPVAVQGPVEAPIEPRLQRQEQEASIDKPTDVEAKQLQERFRSALLSQGLQESIEVTVSANQVNLQISERILFELGQAELTGEGRDVLVRLVPMLTAASDYTLSIEGHTDPTPIANAQFPSNWELSAQRATGVLRFLLTQGVAASRMRAVGHADTRPLADNATAEGRARNRRVALILQRAEE
;
A
#
# COMPACT_ATOMS: atom_id res chain seq x y z
N MET A 1 -62.40 22.26 -86.75
CA MET A 1 -61.98 23.26 -85.71
C MET A 1 -61.00 22.61 -84.75
N GLU A 2 -59.77 22.75 -85.07
CA GLU A 2 -58.64 22.09 -84.34
C GLU A 2 -58.02 23.15 -83.40
N ARG A 3 -58.11 22.97 -82.10
CA ARG A 3 -57.44 23.88 -81.17
C ARG A 3 -56.00 23.49 -81.04
N ARG A 4 -55.17 24.35 -81.46
CA ARG A 4 -53.72 24.27 -81.20
C ARG A 4 -53.43 24.41 -79.74
N ARG A 5 -52.88 23.37 -79.06
CA ARG A 5 -52.34 23.46 -77.69
C ARG A 5 -51.01 24.23 -77.76
N ALA A 6 -50.97 25.36 -77.13
CA ALA A 6 -49.77 26.11 -76.91
C ALA A 6 -48.75 25.29 -76.05
N HIS A 7 -47.57 25.10 -76.58
CA HIS A 7 -46.48 24.42 -75.84
C HIS A 7 -45.81 25.46 -74.97
N LEU A 8 -45.94 25.28 -73.67
CA LEU A 8 -45.23 26.11 -72.66
C LEU A 8 -43.77 25.64 -72.59
N PRO A 9 -42.80 26.57 -72.58
CA PRO A 9 -41.39 26.18 -72.38
C PRO A 9 -41.16 25.55 -70.98
N PRO A 10 -40.22 24.61 -70.83
CA PRO A 10 -39.86 24.00 -69.55
C PRO A 10 -39.34 25.06 -68.56
N PRO A 11 -39.59 24.90 -67.26
CA PRO A 11 -39.10 25.81 -66.28
C PRO A 11 -37.55 25.79 -66.23
N PRO A 12 -36.92 26.91 -65.89
CA PRO A 12 -35.45 26.99 -65.79
C PRO A 12 -34.91 25.98 -64.77
N GLN A 13 -33.95 25.17 -65.22
CA GLN A 13 -33.21 24.31 -64.30
C GLN A 13 -32.27 25.23 -63.53
N TRP A 14 -32.54 25.32 -62.20
CA TRP A 14 -31.59 25.93 -61.28
C TRP A 14 -30.39 24.95 -61.20
N GLU A 15 -29.25 25.36 -61.66
CA GLU A 15 -27.98 24.66 -61.39
C GLU A 15 -27.78 24.72 -59.90
N ASP A 16 -27.75 23.53 -59.26
CA ASP A 16 -27.36 23.41 -57.88
C ASP A 16 -25.88 23.91 -57.75
N GLU A 17 -25.71 25.08 -57.13
CA GLU A 17 -24.41 25.54 -56.73
C GLU A 17 -23.85 24.48 -55.74
N PRO A 18 -22.62 24.04 -55.92
CA PRO A 18 -21.99 23.12 -54.95
C PRO A 18 -21.91 23.82 -53.62
N GLN A 19 -22.70 23.33 -52.66
CA GLN A 19 -22.55 23.73 -51.26
C GLN A 19 -21.13 23.36 -50.79
N PRO A 20 -20.38 24.27 -50.16
CA PRO A 20 -19.11 23.90 -49.61
C PRO A 20 -19.34 22.83 -48.52
N ASP A 21 -18.64 21.72 -48.65
CA ASP A 21 -18.59 20.64 -47.64
C ASP A 21 -18.06 21.18 -46.30
N ASP A 22 -18.95 21.72 -45.47
CA ASP A 22 -18.66 22.18 -44.10
C ASP A 22 -18.51 21.02 -43.08
N THR A 23 -18.34 19.78 -43.60
CA THR A 23 -18.28 18.60 -42.71
C THR A 23 -16.89 18.27 -42.18
N ASP A 24 -15.82 18.88 -42.67
CA ASP A 24 -14.43 18.48 -42.30
C ASP A 24 -13.84 19.24 -41.09
N GLY A 25 -14.46 20.28 -40.59
CA GLY A 25 -13.93 21.07 -39.47
C GLY A 25 -14.62 20.86 -38.12
N GLY A 26 -15.88 20.40 -38.10
CA GLY A 26 -16.70 20.36 -36.89
C GLY A 26 -16.18 19.40 -35.81
N TRP A 27 -15.63 18.24 -36.23
CA TRP A 27 -15.09 17.27 -35.27
C TRP A 27 -13.79 17.78 -34.62
N LEU A 28 -13.00 18.59 -35.30
CA LEU A 28 -11.78 19.21 -34.78
C LEU A 28 -12.06 20.16 -33.62
N ILE A 29 -13.17 20.91 -33.69
CA ILE A 29 -13.59 21.82 -32.63
C ILE A 29 -14.01 21.02 -31.40
N ILE A 30 -14.76 19.94 -31.58
CA ILE A 30 -15.15 19.04 -30.48
C ILE A 30 -13.92 18.36 -29.88
N TYR A 31 -12.99 17.91 -30.70
CA TYR A 31 -11.72 17.32 -30.24
C TYR A 31 -10.87 18.31 -29.45
N LEU A 32 -10.75 19.56 -29.94
CA LEU A 32 -10.02 20.62 -29.24
C LEU A 32 -10.64 20.94 -27.88
N ASP A 33 -11.98 21.00 -27.82
CA ASP A 33 -12.72 21.25 -26.56
C ASP A 33 -12.47 20.14 -25.53
N VAL A 34 -12.58 18.88 -25.93
CA VAL A 34 -12.28 17.72 -25.05
C VAL A 34 -10.83 17.72 -24.59
N MET A 35 -9.88 18.06 -25.46
CA MET A 35 -8.46 18.12 -25.10
C MET A 35 -8.16 19.26 -24.13
N THR A 36 -8.79 20.42 -24.30
CA THR A 36 -8.62 21.54 -23.37
C THR A 36 -9.24 21.23 -22.01
N LEU A 37 -10.42 20.59 -21.96
CA LEU A 37 -11.03 20.13 -20.71
C LEU A 37 -10.16 19.09 -19.99
N MET A 38 -9.59 18.12 -20.74
CA MET A 38 -8.65 17.15 -20.18
C MET A 38 -7.40 17.84 -19.60
N LEU A 39 -6.83 18.80 -20.35
CA LEU A 39 -5.67 19.58 -19.87
C LEU A 39 -6.00 20.33 -18.58
N CYS A 40 -7.14 21.03 -18.55
CA CYS A 40 -7.61 21.73 -17.34
C CYS A 40 -7.79 20.75 -16.17
N LEU A 41 -8.38 19.57 -16.40
CA LEU A 41 -8.54 18.55 -15.37
C LEU A 41 -7.18 18.10 -14.82
N PHE A 42 -6.19 17.84 -15.68
CA PHE A 42 -4.84 17.46 -15.24
C PHE A 42 -4.15 18.57 -14.45
N VAL A 43 -4.29 19.83 -14.86
CA VAL A 43 -3.73 20.97 -14.12
C VAL A 43 -4.37 21.09 -12.74
N VAL A 44 -5.69 20.92 -12.63
CA VAL A 44 -6.42 20.91 -11.35
C VAL A 44 -5.97 19.75 -10.47
N LEU A 45 -5.82 18.53 -11.04
CA LEU A 45 -5.35 17.36 -10.29
C LEU A 45 -3.89 17.54 -9.82
N LEU A 46 -3.01 18.12 -10.64
CA LEU A 46 -1.64 18.44 -10.23
C LEU A 46 -1.60 19.50 -9.14
N ALA A 47 -2.41 20.56 -9.24
CA ALA A 47 -2.55 21.57 -8.21
C ALA A 47 -3.06 20.95 -6.89
N TYR A 48 -4.08 20.07 -6.97
CA TYR A 48 -4.63 19.38 -5.81
C TYR A 48 -3.63 18.40 -5.19
N SER A 49 -2.85 17.67 -6.00
CA SER A 49 -1.79 16.76 -5.55
C SER A 49 -0.67 17.48 -4.79
N SER A 50 -0.37 18.71 -5.15
CA SER A 50 0.66 19.52 -4.48
C SER A 50 0.18 20.13 -3.16
N TYR A 51 -1.14 20.32 -2.98
CA TYR A 51 -1.71 20.95 -1.78
C TYR A 51 -1.93 19.98 -0.60
N SER A 52 -1.99 18.68 -0.84
CA SER A 52 -2.50 17.73 0.16
C SER A 52 -1.53 17.31 1.26
N THR A 53 -0.24 17.66 1.20
CA THR A 53 0.74 17.21 2.19
C THR A 53 1.07 18.21 3.29
N GLU A 54 0.96 19.50 3.04
CA GLU A 54 1.37 20.52 4.03
C GLU A 54 0.19 21.05 4.88
N GLU A 55 -0.98 21.19 4.30
CA GLU A 55 -2.17 21.67 5.03
C GLU A 55 -2.76 20.65 6.00
N TYR A 56 -2.70 19.35 5.67
CA TYR A 56 -3.12 18.30 6.61
C TYR A 56 -2.23 18.25 7.86
N LYS A 57 -0.93 18.51 7.72
CA LYS A 57 -0.02 18.61 8.88
C LYS A 57 -0.25 19.86 9.73
N ALA A 58 -0.69 20.96 9.12
CA ALA A 58 -1.02 22.20 9.85
C ALA A 58 -2.32 22.05 10.63
N LEU A 59 -3.35 21.40 10.07
CA LEU A 59 -4.64 21.17 10.72
C LEU A 59 -4.56 20.18 11.90
N THR A 60 -3.77 19.12 11.78
CA THR A 60 -3.56 18.17 12.89
C THR A 60 -2.79 18.80 14.04
N LYS A 61 -1.86 19.72 13.76
CA LYS A 61 -1.09 20.42 14.79
C LYS A 61 -1.91 21.48 15.56
N THR A 62 -2.93 22.05 14.92
CA THR A 62 -3.84 23.04 15.57
C THR A 62 -4.90 22.35 16.45
N LEU A 63 -5.27 21.11 16.15
CA LEU A 63 -6.26 20.36 16.93
C LEU A 63 -5.66 19.62 18.15
N SER A 64 -4.34 19.54 18.24
CA SER A 64 -3.64 18.82 19.34
C SER A 64 -3.23 19.73 20.49
N ASN A 65 -3.46 21.05 20.43
CA ASN A 65 -3.16 21.96 21.53
C ASN A 65 -4.44 22.37 22.27
N PRO A 66 -4.60 22.04 23.57
CA PRO A 66 -5.68 22.59 24.36
C PRO A 66 -5.44 24.10 24.58
N VAL A 67 -6.47 24.85 24.28
CA VAL A 67 -6.54 26.32 24.39
C VAL A 67 -6.15 26.81 25.79
N ALA A 68 -5.08 27.57 25.90
CA ALA A 68 -4.88 28.50 26.98
C ALA A 68 -5.12 29.93 26.46
N VAL A 69 -6.26 30.47 26.80
CA VAL A 69 -6.62 31.88 26.57
C VAL A 69 -5.88 32.73 27.58
N GLN A 70 -5.05 33.68 27.13
CA GLN A 70 -4.81 34.93 27.84
C GLN A 70 -4.06 35.98 26.94
N GLY A 71 -4.71 37.08 26.68
CA GLY A 71 -4.33 38.50 26.73
C GLY A 71 -3.22 39.07 25.83
N PRO A 72 -3.35 40.34 25.42
CA PRO A 72 -2.49 40.95 24.39
C PRO A 72 -1.21 41.59 24.99
N VAL A 73 -0.05 41.31 24.35
CA VAL A 73 1.15 42.13 24.51
C VAL A 73 1.81 42.36 23.15
N GLU A 74 1.81 43.62 22.72
CA GLU A 74 2.60 44.12 21.60
C GLU A 74 4.11 44.02 21.92
N ALA A 75 4.91 43.52 20.97
CA ALA A 75 6.34 43.85 20.85
C ALA A 75 6.87 43.46 19.45
N PRO A 76 7.93 44.10 18.95
CA PRO A 76 8.23 44.40 17.56
C PRO A 76 8.76 43.19 16.78
N ILE A 77 8.45 43.20 15.50
CA ILE A 77 8.87 42.21 14.50
C ILE A 77 10.31 42.48 14.07
N GLU A 78 11.24 41.65 14.48
CA GLU A 78 12.55 41.53 13.81
C GLU A 78 12.62 40.24 12.97
N PRO A 79 13.26 40.27 11.78
CA PRO A 79 13.21 39.14 10.84
C PRO A 79 14.16 38.03 11.28
N ARG A 80 13.60 36.93 11.83
CA ARG A 80 14.30 35.69 12.13
C ARG A 80 14.30 34.74 10.91
N LEU A 81 15.11 35.08 9.90
CA LEU A 81 15.30 34.25 8.69
C LEU A 81 16.40 33.20 8.80
N GLN A 82 16.85 32.83 10.00
CA GLN A 82 17.97 31.88 10.14
C GLN A 82 17.72 30.73 11.13
N ARG A 83 16.44 30.37 11.47
CA ARG A 83 16.17 29.29 12.40
C ARG A 83 15.25 28.19 11.86
N GLN A 84 15.03 28.11 10.56
CA GLN A 84 14.13 27.12 9.94
C GLN A 84 14.82 25.93 9.28
N GLU A 85 16.15 25.85 9.34
CA GLU A 85 16.87 24.68 8.79
C GLU A 85 17.26 23.60 9.83
N GLN A 86 16.90 23.77 11.08
CA GLN A 86 17.38 22.89 12.16
C GLN A 86 16.28 22.05 12.86
N GLU A 87 14.99 22.19 12.51
CA GLU A 87 13.90 21.43 13.13
C GLU A 87 13.16 20.44 12.21
N ALA A 88 13.70 20.16 11.02
CA ALA A 88 13.17 19.13 10.11
C ALA A 88 14.04 17.86 10.07
N SER A 89 14.85 17.62 11.09
CA SER A 89 15.54 16.34 11.30
C SER A 89 14.77 15.49 12.30
N ILE A 90 13.48 15.21 12.05
CA ILE A 90 12.83 14.07 12.67
C ILE A 90 13.41 12.85 11.97
N ASP A 91 14.40 12.25 12.62
CA ASP A 91 15.03 10.96 12.44
C ASP A 91 14.32 10.04 11.43
N LYS A 92 14.70 10.16 10.15
CA LYS A 92 14.76 8.97 9.33
C LYS A 92 15.97 8.19 9.87
N PRO A 93 15.79 6.96 10.40
CA PRO A 93 16.90 6.15 10.82
C PRO A 93 17.88 6.10 9.65
N THR A 94 19.12 6.53 9.91
CA THR A 94 20.16 6.55 8.90
C THR A 94 20.34 5.11 8.40
N ASP A 95 20.71 4.91 7.13
CA ASP A 95 21.02 3.59 6.56
C ASP A 95 21.98 2.76 7.44
N VAL A 96 22.71 3.43 8.32
CA VAL A 96 23.63 2.84 9.30
C VAL A 96 22.86 2.16 10.44
N GLU A 97 21.79 2.77 10.95
CA GLU A 97 20.97 2.19 12.04
C GLU A 97 20.16 0.99 11.54
N ALA A 98 19.61 1.08 10.32
CA ALA A 98 18.93 -0.04 9.69
C ALA A 98 19.88 -1.24 9.48
N LYS A 99 21.12 -0.99 9.04
CA LYS A 99 22.15 -2.04 8.89
C LYS A 99 22.55 -2.65 10.24
N GLN A 100 22.74 -1.84 11.28
CA GLN A 100 23.05 -2.32 12.63
C GLN A 100 21.91 -3.17 13.20
N LEU A 101 20.68 -2.76 12.97
CA LEU A 101 19.49 -3.52 13.37
C LEU A 101 19.43 -4.86 12.62
N GLN A 102 19.69 -4.86 11.31
CA GLN A 102 19.75 -6.06 10.50
C GLN A 102 20.81 -7.05 11.02
N GLU A 103 22.02 -6.57 11.32
CA GLU A 103 23.08 -7.42 11.86
C GLU A 103 22.76 -7.97 13.24
N ARG A 104 22.09 -7.21 14.12
CA ARG A 104 21.60 -7.70 15.42
C ARG A 104 20.59 -8.82 15.25
N PHE A 105 19.60 -8.65 14.39
CA PHE A 105 18.60 -9.69 14.13
C PHE A 105 19.22 -10.92 13.47
N ARG A 106 20.12 -10.71 12.51
CA ARG A 106 20.84 -11.79 11.83
C ARG A 106 21.71 -12.59 12.79
N SER A 107 22.48 -11.92 13.64
CA SER A 107 23.32 -12.59 14.64
C SER A 107 22.48 -13.32 15.70
N ALA A 108 21.33 -12.78 16.10
CA ALA A 108 20.40 -13.46 16.99
C ALA A 108 19.81 -14.72 16.36
N LEU A 109 19.44 -14.70 15.08
CA LEU A 109 18.97 -15.88 14.35
C LEU A 109 20.08 -16.93 14.17
N LEU A 110 21.31 -16.50 13.89
CA LEU A 110 22.47 -17.40 13.81
C LEU A 110 22.70 -18.11 15.14
N SER A 111 22.65 -17.40 16.27
CA SER A 111 22.84 -17.98 17.60
C SER A 111 21.74 -19.00 17.96
N GLN A 112 20.54 -18.86 17.38
CA GLN A 112 19.42 -19.78 17.57
C GLN A 112 19.33 -20.89 16.51
N GLY A 113 20.25 -20.89 15.51
CA GLY A 113 20.23 -21.88 14.41
C GLY A 113 19.05 -21.72 13.45
N LEU A 114 18.51 -20.51 13.29
CA LEU A 114 17.30 -20.22 12.51
C LEU A 114 17.56 -19.61 11.14
N GLN A 115 18.82 -19.41 10.75
CA GLN A 115 19.22 -18.73 9.51
C GLN A 115 18.73 -19.44 8.23
N GLU A 116 18.48 -20.74 8.26
CA GLU A 116 17.96 -21.49 7.12
C GLU A 116 16.43 -21.51 7.05
N SER A 117 15.78 -21.22 8.19
CA SER A 117 14.32 -21.28 8.33
C SER A 117 13.66 -19.92 8.17
N ILE A 118 14.41 -18.82 8.34
CA ILE A 118 13.86 -17.46 8.41
C ILE A 118 14.70 -16.50 7.54
N GLU A 119 14.04 -15.88 6.59
CA GLU A 119 14.62 -14.78 5.80
C GLU A 119 14.34 -13.45 6.50
N VAL A 120 15.38 -12.62 6.69
CA VAL A 120 15.27 -11.30 7.34
C VAL A 120 15.49 -10.19 6.34
N THR A 121 14.53 -9.28 6.26
CA THR A 121 14.65 -8.03 5.53
C THR A 121 14.42 -6.87 6.49
N VAL A 122 15.33 -5.89 6.48
CA VAL A 122 15.21 -4.68 7.31
C VAL A 122 15.06 -3.46 6.41
N SER A 123 14.07 -2.65 6.71
CA SER A 123 13.86 -1.31 6.15
C SER A 123 13.98 -0.28 7.28
N ALA A 124 14.02 1.02 6.97
CA ALA A 124 14.31 2.10 7.90
C ALA A 124 13.60 2.00 9.28
N ASN A 125 12.33 1.56 9.32
CA ASN A 125 11.52 1.46 10.57
C ASN A 125 10.91 0.09 10.80
N GLN A 126 11.31 -0.93 10.01
CA GLN A 126 10.60 -2.19 9.97
C GLN A 126 11.57 -3.36 9.81
N VAL A 127 11.40 -4.38 10.63
CA VAL A 127 12.06 -5.68 10.47
C VAL A 127 11.03 -6.69 10.03
N ASN A 128 11.27 -7.35 8.91
CA ASN A 128 10.40 -8.38 8.35
C ASN A 128 11.10 -9.74 8.44
N LEU A 129 10.54 -10.65 9.23
CA LEU A 129 10.99 -12.02 9.39
C LEU A 129 10.02 -12.93 8.63
N GLN A 130 10.50 -13.54 7.55
CA GLN A 130 9.68 -14.41 6.71
C GLN A 130 9.96 -15.87 7.01
N ILE A 131 8.91 -16.62 7.29
CA ILE A 131 8.95 -18.04 7.60
C ILE A 131 8.13 -18.79 6.55
N SER A 132 8.73 -19.79 5.92
CA SER A 132 8.02 -20.62 4.94
C SER A 132 6.83 -21.34 5.59
N GLU A 133 5.69 -21.41 4.86
CA GLU A 133 4.52 -22.17 5.28
C GLU A 133 4.87 -23.60 5.70
N ARG A 134 5.74 -24.27 4.93
CA ARG A 134 6.10 -25.68 5.15
C ARG A 134 6.74 -25.97 6.50
N ILE A 135 7.37 -24.97 7.11
CA ILE A 135 7.96 -25.11 8.45
C ILE A 135 6.86 -25.03 9.50
N LEU A 136 5.92 -24.10 9.32
CA LEU A 136 4.92 -23.79 10.34
C LEU A 136 3.69 -24.69 10.29
N PHE A 137 3.26 -25.13 9.09
CA PHE A 137 1.99 -25.80 8.88
C PHE A 137 2.09 -26.98 7.92
N GLU A 138 1.22 -27.95 8.09
CA GLU A 138 0.96 -28.95 7.07
C GLU A 138 0.21 -28.34 5.88
N LEU A 139 0.32 -28.98 4.72
CA LEU A 139 -0.29 -28.50 3.48
C LEU A 139 -1.82 -28.31 3.64
N GLY A 140 -2.30 -27.12 3.32
CA GLY A 140 -3.72 -26.79 3.42
C GLY A 140 -4.28 -26.73 4.84
N GLN A 141 -3.42 -26.77 5.87
CA GLN A 141 -3.80 -26.68 7.28
C GLN A 141 -3.38 -25.33 7.88
N ALA A 142 -3.99 -24.97 9.01
CA ALA A 142 -3.65 -23.78 9.80
C ALA A 142 -3.23 -24.14 11.25
N GLU A 143 -3.05 -25.43 11.54
CA GLU A 143 -2.53 -25.90 12.82
C GLU A 143 -1.01 -25.95 12.77
N LEU A 144 -0.34 -25.38 13.79
CA LEU A 144 1.11 -25.35 13.89
C LEU A 144 1.68 -26.76 14.07
N THR A 145 2.67 -27.10 13.27
CA THR A 145 3.47 -28.33 13.42
C THR A 145 4.33 -28.28 14.69
N GLY A 146 4.89 -29.40 15.11
CA GLY A 146 5.89 -29.45 16.18
C GLY A 146 7.12 -28.58 15.86
N GLU A 147 7.67 -28.74 14.65
CA GLU A 147 8.80 -27.96 14.15
C GLU A 147 8.50 -26.45 14.12
N GLY A 148 7.30 -26.08 13.65
CA GLY A 148 6.84 -24.69 13.63
C GLY A 148 6.77 -24.06 15.03
N ARG A 149 6.29 -24.81 16.02
CA ARG A 149 6.30 -24.37 17.42
C ARG A 149 7.71 -24.18 17.94
N ASP A 150 8.63 -25.09 17.67
CA ASP A 150 10.03 -24.97 18.09
C ASP A 150 10.73 -23.76 17.48
N VAL A 151 10.50 -23.48 16.19
CA VAL A 151 10.99 -22.27 15.52
C VAL A 151 10.44 -21.02 16.18
N LEU A 152 9.15 -20.97 16.45
CA LEU A 152 8.51 -19.81 17.09
C LEU A 152 9.00 -19.61 18.53
N VAL A 153 9.18 -20.69 19.33
CA VAL A 153 9.74 -20.59 20.71
C VAL A 153 11.12 -19.96 20.70
N ARG A 154 11.99 -20.33 19.74
CA ARG A 154 13.34 -19.75 19.63
C ARG A 154 13.30 -18.27 19.23
N LEU A 155 12.22 -17.80 18.59
CA LEU A 155 12.03 -16.38 18.26
C LEU A 155 11.55 -15.55 19.46
N VAL A 156 10.85 -16.13 20.42
CA VAL A 156 10.24 -15.43 21.55
C VAL A 156 11.21 -14.50 22.30
N PRO A 157 12.44 -14.90 22.65
CA PRO A 157 13.37 -14.01 23.37
C PRO A 157 13.66 -12.72 22.58
N MET A 158 13.83 -12.83 21.26
CA MET A 158 14.08 -11.70 20.38
C MET A 158 12.87 -10.79 20.25
N LEU A 159 11.67 -11.36 20.09
CA LEU A 159 10.40 -10.61 20.00
C LEU A 159 10.08 -9.90 21.33
N THR A 160 10.42 -10.50 22.45
CA THR A 160 10.22 -9.91 23.78
C THR A 160 11.22 -8.79 24.06
N ALA A 161 12.49 -8.97 23.64
CA ALA A 161 13.51 -7.93 23.78
C ALA A 161 13.21 -6.67 22.93
N ALA A 162 12.48 -6.82 21.85
CA ALA A 162 12.01 -5.71 20.99
C ALA A 162 10.72 -5.08 21.52
N SER A 163 10.70 -4.61 22.80
CA SER A 163 9.50 -4.08 23.48
C SER A 163 8.89 -2.87 22.80
N ASP A 164 9.71 -2.04 22.17
CA ASP A 164 9.33 -0.78 21.53
C ASP A 164 8.75 -0.95 20.11
N TYR A 165 8.60 -2.23 19.68
CA TYR A 165 8.04 -2.56 18.40
C TYR A 165 6.65 -3.18 18.52
N THR A 166 5.73 -2.80 17.66
CA THR A 166 4.49 -3.54 17.39
C THR A 166 4.80 -4.71 16.45
N LEU A 167 4.08 -5.81 16.58
CA LEU A 167 4.24 -7.03 15.81
C LEU A 167 2.99 -7.31 14.98
N SER A 168 3.10 -7.20 13.66
CA SER A 168 2.10 -7.67 12.71
C SER A 168 2.46 -9.07 12.25
N ILE A 169 1.54 -10.02 12.41
CA ILE A 169 1.67 -11.38 11.90
C ILE A 169 0.83 -11.48 10.64
N GLU A 170 1.48 -11.62 9.48
CA GLU A 170 0.82 -11.61 8.18
C GLU A 170 0.88 -12.98 7.50
N GLY A 171 -0.29 -13.53 7.18
CA GLY A 171 -0.42 -14.79 6.44
C GLY A 171 -0.57 -14.53 4.94
N HIS A 172 0.18 -15.27 4.13
CA HIS A 172 0.15 -15.20 2.67
C HIS A 172 0.00 -16.58 2.06
N THR A 173 -0.68 -16.65 0.92
CA THR A 173 -0.82 -17.86 0.10
C THR A 173 -0.26 -17.63 -1.30
N ASP A 174 -0.21 -18.68 -2.09
CA ASP A 174 -0.14 -18.59 -3.55
C ASP A 174 -1.57 -18.47 -4.12
N PRO A 175 -1.76 -18.23 -5.43
CA PRO A 175 -3.07 -18.09 -6.04
C PRO A 175 -3.79 -19.45 -6.26
N THR A 176 -3.22 -20.58 -5.86
CA THR A 176 -3.88 -21.87 -5.97
C THR A 176 -5.12 -21.87 -5.08
N PRO A 177 -6.32 -22.03 -5.65
CA PRO A 177 -7.54 -21.98 -4.87
C PRO A 177 -7.61 -23.10 -3.84
N ILE A 178 -7.97 -22.74 -2.60
CA ILE A 178 -8.41 -23.69 -1.59
C ILE A 178 -9.92 -23.54 -1.39
N ALA A 179 -10.62 -24.65 -1.32
CA ALA A 179 -12.03 -24.68 -0.96
C ALA A 179 -12.33 -25.98 -0.24
N ASN A 180 -12.48 -25.93 1.07
CA ASN A 180 -12.87 -27.05 1.89
C ASN A 180 -13.82 -26.60 3.01
N ALA A 181 -14.31 -27.54 3.83
CA ALA A 181 -15.27 -27.21 4.90
C ALA A 181 -14.70 -26.26 5.95
N GLN A 182 -13.39 -26.21 6.12
CA GLN A 182 -12.71 -25.37 7.11
C GLN A 182 -12.30 -24.02 6.54
N PHE A 183 -11.87 -23.99 5.26
CA PHE A 183 -11.38 -22.79 4.58
C PHE A 183 -12.11 -22.61 3.25
N PRO A 184 -13.12 -21.73 3.19
CA PRO A 184 -13.85 -21.42 1.95
C PRO A 184 -12.95 -20.80 0.88
N SER A 185 -11.92 -20.04 1.28
CA SER A 185 -10.96 -19.40 0.38
C SER A 185 -9.57 -19.21 1.02
N ASN A 186 -8.62 -18.71 0.23
CA ASN A 186 -7.28 -18.34 0.69
C ASN A 186 -7.28 -17.22 1.74
N TRP A 187 -8.35 -16.42 1.79
CA TRP A 187 -8.51 -15.37 2.80
C TRP A 187 -8.65 -15.96 4.20
N GLU A 188 -9.55 -16.93 4.38
CA GLU A 188 -9.78 -17.60 5.66
C GLU A 188 -8.53 -18.40 6.08
N LEU A 189 -7.91 -19.13 5.13
CA LEU A 189 -6.69 -19.87 5.40
C LEU A 189 -5.57 -18.97 5.91
N SER A 190 -5.28 -17.88 5.20
CA SER A 190 -4.19 -16.96 5.56
C SER A 190 -4.45 -16.26 6.89
N ALA A 191 -5.69 -15.81 7.14
CA ALA A 191 -6.09 -15.17 8.40
C ALA A 191 -6.01 -16.15 9.58
N GLN A 192 -6.44 -17.41 9.39
CA GLN A 192 -6.40 -18.42 10.44
C GLN A 192 -4.96 -18.81 10.80
N ARG A 193 -4.06 -18.90 9.81
CA ARG A 193 -2.63 -19.12 10.02
C ARG A 193 -1.98 -18.01 10.82
N ALA A 194 -2.21 -16.77 10.44
CA ALA A 194 -1.72 -15.60 11.17
C ALA A 194 -2.24 -15.59 12.63
N THR A 195 -3.52 -15.89 12.82
CA THR A 195 -4.15 -15.96 14.14
C THR A 195 -3.58 -17.13 14.96
N GLY A 196 -3.30 -18.27 14.33
CA GLY A 196 -2.69 -19.44 14.99
C GLY A 196 -1.31 -19.11 15.55
N VAL A 197 -0.45 -18.42 14.78
CA VAL A 197 0.84 -17.95 15.23
C VAL A 197 0.69 -16.93 16.35
N LEU A 198 -0.21 -15.94 16.23
CA LEU A 198 -0.48 -14.95 17.27
C LEU A 198 -0.87 -15.61 18.60
N ARG A 199 -1.84 -16.54 18.57
CA ARG A 199 -2.27 -17.26 19.77
C ARG A 199 -1.13 -18.02 20.41
N PHE A 200 -0.29 -18.67 19.61
CA PHE A 200 0.87 -19.37 20.12
C PHE A 200 1.85 -18.40 20.82
N LEU A 201 2.21 -17.28 20.19
CA LEU A 201 3.09 -16.27 20.78
C LEU A 201 2.51 -15.67 22.06
N LEU A 202 1.18 -15.52 22.17
CA LEU A 202 0.49 -15.14 23.41
C LEU A 202 0.76 -16.14 24.53
N THR A 203 0.68 -17.43 24.26
CA THR A 203 0.96 -18.47 25.28
C THR A 203 2.43 -18.47 25.72
N GLN A 204 3.32 -17.93 24.89
CA GLN A 204 4.74 -17.77 25.17
C GLN A 204 5.07 -16.42 25.87
N GLY A 205 4.07 -15.62 26.21
CA GLY A 205 4.24 -14.40 26.99
C GLY A 205 4.49 -13.11 26.17
N VAL A 206 4.33 -13.14 24.84
CA VAL A 206 4.37 -11.91 24.04
C VAL A 206 3.09 -11.11 24.29
N ALA A 207 3.22 -9.80 24.60
CA ALA A 207 2.09 -8.96 24.99
C ALA A 207 1.05 -8.79 23.87
N ALA A 208 -0.22 -9.05 24.17
CA ALA A 208 -1.34 -8.96 23.23
C ALA A 208 -1.50 -7.57 22.61
N SER A 209 -1.29 -6.51 23.41
CA SER A 209 -1.44 -5.12 22.99
C SER A 209 -0.48 -4.71 21.85
N ARG A 210 0.60 -5.47 21.67
CA ARG A 210 1.60 -5.24 20.62
C ARG A 210 1.36 -6.04 19.35
N MET A 211 0.42 -6.99 19.37
CA MET A 211 0.25 -7.96 18.29
C MET A 211 -1.03 -7.75 17.51
N ARG A 212 -0.94 -7.95 16.20
CA ARG A 212 -2.10 -8.07 15.31
C ARG A 212 -1.88 -9.19 14.31
N ALA A 213 -2.96 -9.85 13.88
CA ALA A 213 -2.95 -10.88 12.84
C ALA A 213 -3.69 -10.38 11.60
N VAL A 214 -3.11 -10.57 10.42
CA VAL A 214 -3.66 -10.12 9.13
C VAL A 214 -3.55 -11.25 8.11
N GLY A 215 -4.64 -11.54 7.40
CA GLY A 215 -4.63 -12.43 6.23
C GLY A 215 -4.59 -11.60 4.95
N HIS A 216 -3.69 -11.94 4.05
CA HIS A 216 -3.55 -11.26 2.75
C HIS A 216 -3.90 -12.16 1.56
N ALA A 217 -4.18 -13.44 1.79
CA ALA A 217 -4.32 -14.41 0.70
C ALA A 217 -3.14 -14.33 -0.29
N ASP A 218 -3.40 -14.28 -1.58
CA ASP A 218 -2.42 -14.18 -2.68
C ASP A 218 -2.21 -12.74 -3.20
N THR A 219 -2.76 -11.73 -2.52
CA THR A 219 -2.77 -10.33 -3.00
C THR A 219 -1.42 -9.62 -2.90
N ARG A 220 -0.47 -10.16 -2.13
CA ARG A 220 0.86 -9.59 -1.92
C ARG A 220 1.98 -10.60 -2.24
N PRO A 221 2.18 -10.96 -3.52
CA PRO A 221 3.21 -11.90 -3.91
C PRO A 221 4.61 -11.29 -3.75
N LEU A 222 5.59 -12.10 -3.33
CA LEU A 222 7.02 -11.75 -3.30
C LEU A 222 7.74 -12.21 -4.56
N ALA A 223 7.25 -13.28 -5.20
CA ALA A 223 7.87 -13.90 -6.34
C ALA A 223 6.82 -14.24 -7.39
N ASP A 224 7.27 -14.55 -8.60
CA ASP A 224 6.39 -14.90 -9.71
C ASP A 224 5.61 -16.18 -9.42
N ASN A 225 4.28 -16.08 -9.45
CA ASN A 225 3.36 -17.20 -9.26
C ASN A 225 3.35 -18.21 -10.42
N ALA A 226 3.94 -17.87 -11.57
CA ALA A 226 4.05 -18.79 -12.69
C ALA A 226 4.97 -19.99 -12.37
N THR A 227 5.98 -19.80 -11.51
CA THR A 227 6.94 -20.85 -11.13
C THR A 227 6.54 -21.55 -9.84
N ALA A 228 6.91 -22.82 -9.69
CA ALA A 228 6.67 -23.59 -8.47
C ALA A 228 7.47 -23.01 -7.28
N GLU A 229 8.69 -22.58 -7.53
CA GLU A 229 9.58 -21.94 -6.55
C GLU A 229 9.02 -20.62 -6.08
N GLY A 230 8.49 -19.79 -7.02
CA GLY A 230 7.86 -18.51 -6.69
C GLY A 230 6.61 -18.70 -5.83
N ARG A 231 5.74 -19.65 -6.18
CA ARG A 231 4.59 -20.01 -5.34
C ARG A 231 4.99 -20.48 -3.96
N ALA A 232 6.06 -21.27 -3.85
CA ALA A 232 6.56 -21.73 -2.55
C ALA A 232 7.08 -20.57 -1.68
N ARG A 233 7.69 -19.53 -2.28
CA ARG A 233 8.11 -18.31 -1.58
C ARG A 233 6.91 -17.44 -1.19
N ASN A 234 5.85 -17.44 -1.99
CA ASN A 234 4.64 -16.68 -1.69
C ASN A 234 3.85 -17.29 -0.51
N ARG A 235 3.87 -18.64 -0.36
CA ARG A 235 3.29 -19.30 0.81
C ARG A 235 4.18 -19.14 2.03
N ARG A 236 3.89 -18.13 2.84
CA ARG A 236 4.69 -17.73 4.00
C ARG A 236 3.84 -17.12 5.11
N VAL A 237 4.43 -17.03 6.30
CA VAL A 237 4.02 -16.08 7.34
C VAL A 237 5.12 -15.07 7.52
N ALA A 238 4.77 -13.79 7.52
CA ALA A 238 5.67 -12.69 7.81
C ALA A 238 5.40 -12.15 9.22
N LEU A 239 6.45 -12.04 10.03
CA LEU A 239 6.46 -11.37 11.33
C LEU A 239 7.09 -10.00 11.12
N ILE A 240 6.26 -8.97 11.13
CA ILE A 240 6.66 -7.60 10.84
C ILE A 240 6.73 -6.82 12.15
N LEU A 241 7.94 -6.50 12.57
CA LEU A 241 8.18 -5.60 13.70
C LEU A 241 8.29 -4.17 13.16
N GLN A 242 7.43 -3.31 13.64
CA GLN A 242 7.41 -1.88 13.31
C GLN A 242 7.56 -1.08 14.59
N ARG A 243 8.49 -0.12 14.62
CA ARG A 243 8.67 0.75 15.78
C ARG A 243 7.35 1.49 16.07
N ALA A 244 6.91 1.46 17.32
CA ALA A 244 5.73 2.21 17.72
C ALA A 244 6.02 3.71 17.52
N GLU A 245 5.14 4.40 16.80
CA GLU A 245 5.17 5.86 16.76
C GLU A 245 4.60 6.37 18.10
N GLU A 246 5.39 7.15 18.86
CA GLU A 246 4.94 7.82 20.07
C GLU A 246 3.98 8.99 19.76
#